data_7f140bf32733b60e50078f2edbf2ae22
#
_entry.id   7f140bf32733b60e50078f2edbf2ae22
#
_cell.length_a   1.000
_cell.length_b   1.000
_cell.length_c   1.000
_cell.angle_alpha   90.00
_cell.angle_beta   90.00
_cell.angle_gamma   90.00
#
_symmetry.space_group_name_H-M   'P 1'
#
loop_
_entity.id
_entity.type
_entity.pdbx_description
1 polymer ?
#
loop_
_entity_poly.entity_id
_entity_poly.type
_entity_poly.pdbx_seq_one_letter_code
_entity_poly.pdbx_strand_id
1 'polypeptide(L)'
;MAIDNKDKKVLNVPPLRFPEFSGEWEEHTLSEYLEFKNGLNPDAKRIGQGLPFISVMDILAEGVITYNSIRGKVEATDKEIDCFGVKNGDLLFQRSSETLEDVGRANVYMDSRTAVYGGFVIRGRKIGNYVPLFFKYLLATPLARKKTCRMGAGAQHFNIGQEGLSKISLSFP
;
A
#
# COMPACT_ATOMS: atom_id res chain seq x y z
N MET A 1 4.56 41.81 -33.65
CA MET A 1 3.37 41.03 -33.21
C MET A 1 3.85 39.91 -32.31
N ALA A 2 3.65 40.06 -31.02
CA ALA A 2 3.95 38.99 -30.07
C ALA A 2 2.81 37.98 -30.06
N ILE A 3 3.07 36.75 -30.44
CA ILE A 3 2.08 35.67 -30.40
C ILE A 3 1.97 35.26 -28.93
N ASP A 4 0.80 35.57 -28.37
CA ASP A 4 0.41 35.25 -26.99
C ASP A 4 0.33 33.72 -26.82
N ASN A 5 1.29 33.15 -26.13
CA ASN A 5 1.43 31.70 -25.90
C ASN A 5 0.72 31.29 -24.61
N LYS A 6 -0.55 31.73 -24.42
CA LYS A 6 -1.29 31.64 -23.15
C LYS A 6 -2.13 30.40 -22.93
N ASP A 7 -2.21 29.44 -23.86
CA ASP A 7 -3.12 28.29 -23.71
C ASP A 7 -2.51 26.92 -24.10
N LYS A 8 -1.25 26.65 -23.72
CA LYS A 8 -0.83 25.26 -23.76
C LYS A 8 -1.28 24.56 -22.48
N LYS A 9 -2.44 23.90 -22.51
CA LYS A 9 -2.86 22.94 -21.49
C LYS A 9 -1.71 21.96 -21.24
N VAL A 10 -1.14 21.99 -20.04
CA VAL A 10 -0.16 20.98 -19.64
C VAL A 10 -0.90 19.67 -19.42
N LEU A 11 -0.67 18.71 -20.30
CA LEU A 11 -1.29 17.39 -20.21
C LEU A 11 -0.72 16.63 -18.99
N ASN A 12 -1.59 15.97 -18.24
CA ASN A 12 -1.20 15.10 -17.13
C ASN A 12 -0.76 13.73 -17.69
N VAL A 13 0.47 13.68 -18.21
CA VAL A 13 1.07 12.48 -18.78
C VAL A 13 2.49 12.29 -18.24
N PRO A 14 2.97 11.06 -18.07
CA PRO A 14 4.36 10.83 -17.70
C PRO A 14 5.29 11.34 -18.80
N PRO A 15 6.49 11.85 -18.45
CA PRO A 15 7.45 12.36 -19.44
C PRO A 15 7.93 11.27 -20.42
N LEU A 16 7.90 10.00 -19.99
CA LEU A 16 8.21 8.84 -20.82
C LEU A 16 7.04 7.86 -20.75
N ARG A 17 6.51 7.47 -21.90
CA ARG A 17 5.52 6.40 -22.04
C ARG A 17 5.70 5.69 -23.37
N PHE A 18 5.27 4.44 -23.43
CA PHE A 18 5.29 3.69 -24.67
C PHE A 18 4.26 4.27 -25.66
N PRO A 19 4.55 4.26 -26.98
CA PRO A 19 3.69 4.89 -28.00
C PRO A 19 2.25 4.35 -28.06
N GLU A 20 2.04 3.09 -27.67
CA GLU A 20 0.74 2.43 -27.63
C GLU A 20 -0.20 2.97 -26.54
N PHE A 21 0.33 3.66 -25.53
CA PHE A 21 -0.49 4.29 -24.50
C PHE A 21 -0.83 5.73 -24.91
N SER A 22 -2.12 6.07 -24.84
CA SER A 22 -2.66 7.38 -25.18
C SER A 22 -3.55 7.90 -24.06
N GLY A 23 -3.91 9.18 -24.11
CA GLY A 23 -4.74 9.80 -23.09
C GLY A 23 -3.95 10.51 -21.98
N GLU A 24 -4.67 11.20 -21.13
CA GLU A 24 -4.12 11.81 -19.90
C GLU A 24 -4.31 10.86 -18.73
N TRP A 25 -3.44 10.96 -17.74
CA TRP A 25 -3.63 10.28 -16.45
C TRP A 25 -4.71 11.00 -15.65
N GLU A 26 -5.60 10.24 -15.04
CA GLU A 26 -6.69 10.73 -14.22
C GLU A 26 -6.34 10.64 -12.73
N GLU A 27 -6.83 11.60 -11.94
CA GLU A 27 -6.59 11.63 -10.50
C GLU A 27 -7.69 10.86 -9.78
N HIS A 28 -7.29 9.79 -9.07
CA HIS A 28 -8.17 8.93 -8.29
C HIS A 28 -7.66 8.76 -6.87
N THR A 29 -8.56 8.54 -5.93
CA THR A 29 -8.21 8.19 -4.55
C THR A 29 -7.90 6.71 -4.41
N LEU A 30 -7.06 6.35 -3.42
CA LEU A 30 -6.76 4.94 -3.15
C LEU A 30 -8.01 4.15 -2.76
N SER A 31 -9.03 4.79 -2.18
CA SER A 31 -10.30 4.15 -1.81
C SER A 31 -11.13 3.66 -3.00
N GLU A 32 -10.88 4.15 -4.21
CA GLU A 32 -11.52 3.65 -5.41
C GLU A 32 -10.99 2.28 -5.85
N TYR A 33 -9.78 1.94 -5.41
CA TYR A 33 -9.10 0.69 -5.77
C TYR A 33 -8.92 -0.28 -4.59
N LEU A 34 -8.95 0.22 -3.35
CA LEU A 34 -8.57 -0.51 -2.15
C LEU A 34 -9.58 -0.33 -1.02
N GLU A 35 -9.94 -1.44 -0.40
CA GLU A 35 -10.62 -1.47 0.89
C GLU A 35 -9.60 -1.68 2.01
N PHE A 36 -9.55 -0.76 2.97
CA PHE A 36 -8.54 -0.75 4.03
C PHE A 36 -9.03 -1.46 5.30
N LYS A 37 -8.12 -2.22 5.93
CA LYS A 37 -8.38 -2.89 7.21
C LYS A 37 -7.13 -2.99 8.07
N ASN A 38 -7.26 -2.66 9.37
CA ASN A 38 -6.19 -2.89 10.35
C ASN A 38 -5.96 -4.38 10.58
N GLY A 39 -4.74 -4.74 10.99
CA GLY A 39 -4.35 -6.11 11.21
C GLY A 39 -4.68 -6.67 12.58
N LEU A 40 -4.34 -7.95 12.76
CA LEU A 40 -4.55 -8.75 13.96
C LEU A 40 -3.58 -8.34 15.07
N ASN A 41 -4.08 -8.20 16.29
CA ASN A 41 -3.27 -8.06 17.51
C ASN A 41 -3.42 -9.34 18.34
N PRO A 42 -2.58 -10.36 18.10
CA PRO A 42 -2.66 -11.61 18.83
C PRO A 42 -2.01 -11.50 20.20
N ASP A 43 -2.43 -12.36 21.12
CA ASP A 43 -1.69 -12.57 22.36
C ASP A 43 -0.27 -13.09 22.09
N ALA A 44 0.70 -12.68 22.90
CA ALA A 44 2.11 -13.05 22.74
C ALA A 44 2.32 -14.56 22.68
N LYS A 45 1.52 -15.34 23.40
CA LYS A 45 1.58 -16.81 23.44
C LYS A 45 1.29 -17.49 22.10
N ARG A 46 0.60 -16.78 21.20
CA ARG A 46 0.18 -17.28 19.87
C ARG A 46 1.21 -17.00 18.78
N ILE A 47 2.26 -16.24 19.11
CA ILE A 47 3.32 -15.85 18.17
C ILE A 47 4.41 -16.93 18.15
N GLY A 48 4.92 -17.23 16.95
CA GLY A 48 6.04 -18.15 16.72
C GLY A 48 5.70 -19.43 16.00
N GLN A 49 4.41 -19.80 15.92
CA GLN A 49 3.94 -21.00 15.22
C GLN A 49 2.64 -20.73 14.46
N GLY A 50 2.26 -21.62 13.55
CA GLY A 50 1.03 -21.52 12.75
C GLY A 50 1.25 -20.89 11.38
N LEU A 51 0.37 -19.98 10.98
CA LEU A 51 0.40 -19.31 9.68
C LEU A 51 1.46 -18.21 9.59
N PRO A 52 2.00 -17.95 8.39
CA PRO A 52 2.85 -16.77 8.18
C PRO A 52 2.15 -15.48 8.59
N PHE A 53 2.89 -14.66 9.35
CA PHE A 53 2.41 -13.45 9.97
C PHE A 53 3.19 -12.23 9.48
N ILE A 54 2.59 -11.46 8.58
CA ILE A 54 3.20 -10.31 7.95
C ILE A 54 3.38 -9.19 8.98
N SER A 55 4.60 -8.71 9.10
CA SER A 55 5.03 -7.61 9.94
C SER A 55 5.51 -6.42 9.11
N VAL A 56 5.88 -5.33 9.77
CA VAL A 56 6.51 -4.16 9.13
C VAL A 56 7.81 -4.56 8.42
N MET A 57 8.57 -5.50 8.95
CA MET A 57 9.83 -5.96 8.34
C MET A 57 9.61 -6.59 6.96
N ASP A 58 8.49 -7.28 6.76
CA ASP A 58 8.15 -7.87 5.47
C ASP A 58 7.74 -6.80 4.44
N ILE A 59 7.11 -5.69 4.90
CA ILE A 59 6.78 -4.55 4.04
C ILE A 59 8.05 -3.85 3.56
N LEU A 60 9.03 -3.68 4.44
CA LEU A 60 10.28 -2.98 4.16
C LEU A 60 11.30 -3.85 3.42
N ALA A 61 11.07 -5.15 3.31
CA ALA A 61 11.95 -6.06 2.58
C ALA A 61 11.98 -5.77 1.08
N GLU A 62 13.09 -6.08 0.44
CA GLU A 62 13.21 -6.02 -1.01
C GLU A 62 12.27 -7.03 -1.69
N GLY A 63 11.85 -6.69 -2.91
CA GLY A 63 10.96 -7.54 -3.69
C GLY A 63 9.50 -7.46 -3.25
N VAL A 64 8.73 -8.49 -3.57
CA VAL A 64 7.32 -8.66 -3.20
C VAL A 64 7.21 -9.59 -1.99
N ILE A 65 6.12 -9.45 -1.24
CA ILE A 65 5.83 -10.37 -0.14
C ILE A 65 5.25 -11.65 -0.70
N THR A 66 5.84 -12.79 -0.37
CA THR A 66 5.34 -14.13 -0.69
C THR A 66 5.16 -14.94 0.59
N TYR A 67 4.39 -16.01 0.53
CA TYR A 67 4.18 -16.90 1.67
C TYR A 67 5.52 -17.38 2.30
N ASN A 68 6.48 -17.70 1.46
CA ASN A 68 7.78 -18.22 1.90
C ASN A 68 8.76 -17.13 2.37
N SER A 69 8.55 -15.86 1.98
CA SER A 69 9.41 -14.75 2.43
C SER A 69 9.08 -14.26 3.83
N ILE A 70 7.88 -14.55 4.33
CA ILE A 70 7.41 -14.10 5.64
C ILE A 70 8.10 -14.93 6.75
N ARG A 71 8.75 -14.23 7.66
CA ARG A 71 9.50 -14.89 8.77
C ARG A 71 8.63 -15.12 10.00
N GLY A 72 7.72 -14.20 10.29
CA GLY A 72 6.82 -14.29 11.44
C GLY A 72 5.79 -15.40 11.26
N LYS A 73 5.33 -15.96 12.39
CA LYS A 73 4.24 -16.93 12.42
C LYS A 73 3.27 -16.60 13.55
N VAL A 74 2.01 -16.96 13.38
CA VAL A 74 0.97 -16.80 14.41
C VAL A 74 -0.07 -17.90 14.33
N GLU A 75 -0.54 -18.34 15.47
CA GLU A 75 -1.75 -19.15 15.56
C GLU A 75 -2.96 -18.25 15.35
N ALA A 76 -3.72 -18.48 14.29
CA ALA A 76 -4.94 -17.76 13.97
C ALA A 76 -6.12 -18.71 13.91
N THR A 77 -7.26 -18.28 14.45
CA THR A 77 -8.53 -19.00 14.34
C THR A 77 -9.10 -18.84 12.94
N ASP A 78 -10.00 -19.72 12.52
CA ASP A 78 -10.66 -19.63 11.20
C ASP A 78 -11.34 -18.27 10.99
N LYS A 79 -11.99 -17.73 12.02
CA LYS A 79 -12.59 -16.38 11.98
C LYS A 79 -11.57 -15.27 11.77
N GLU A 80 -10.38 -15.40 12.36
CA GLU A 80 -9.30 -14.44 12.17
C GLU A 80 -8.67 -14.57 10.78
N ILE A 81 -8.57 -15.81 10.26
CA ILE A 81 -8.12 -16.05 8.89
C ILE A 81 -9.07 -15.43 7.89
N ASP A 82 -10.38 -15.62 8.06
CA ASP A 82 -11.39 -14.98 7.21
C ASP A 82 -11.31 -13.44 7.26
N CYS A 83 -11.05 -12.90 8.45
CA CYS A 83 -11.04 -11.48 8.72
C CYS A 83 -9.73 -10.80 8.27
N PHE A 84 -8.59 -11.41 8.57
CA PHE A 84 -7.24 -10.86 8.42
C PHE A 84 -6.39 -11.60 7.37
N GLY A 85 -6.94 -12.56 6.66
CA GLY A 85 -6.24 -13.24 5.59
C GLY A 85 -5.92 -12.30 4.43
N VAL A 86 -4.71 -12.40 3.89
CA VAL A 86 -4.30 -11.71 2.68
C VAL A 86 -4.52 -12.57 1.44
N LYS A 87 -4.77 -11.93 0.33
CA LYS A 87 -4.94 -12.55 -0.99
C LYS A 87 -3.93 -11.98 -1.97
N ASN A 88 -3.68 -12.73 -3.04
CA ASN A 88 -2.81 -12.28 -4.12
C ASN A 88 -3.25 -10.91 -4.64
N GLY A 89 -2.31 -9.96 -4.68
CA GLY A 89 -2.54 -8.59 -5.11
C GLY A 89 -2.97 -7.62 -4.00
N ASP A 90 -3.19 -8.07 -2.76
CA ASP A 90 -3.41 -7.16 -1.63
C ASP A 90 -2.16 -6.32 -1.37
N LEU A 91 -2.37 -5.04 -1.07
CA LEU A 91 -1.31 -4.13 -0.64
C LEU A 91 -1.24 -4.07 0.88
N LEU A 92 -0.03 -4.06 1.42
CA LEU A 92 0.23 -3.96 2.86
C LEU A 92 0.97 -2.66 3.13
N PHE A 93 0.45 -1.86 4.06
CA PHE A 93 0.98 -0.55 4.41
C PHE A 93 1.51 -0.56 5.84
N GLN A 94 2.68 0.02 6.04
CA GLN A 94 3.23 0.27 7.37
C GLN A 94 2.36 1.32 8.09
N ARG A 95 1.72 0.92 9.18
CA ARG A 95 0.84 1.79 9.96
C ARG A 95 1.59 2.78 10.83
N SER A 96 2.67 2.36 11.45
CA SER A 96 3.44 3.14 12.42
C SER A 96 4.92 3.16 12.07
N SER A 97 5.58 4.28 12.27
CA SER A 97 7.01 4.46 12.03
C SER A 97 7.61 5.44 13.03
N GLU A 98 8.90 5.32 13.29
CA GLU A 98 9.69 6.30 14.06
C GLU A 98 10.00 7.57 13.25
N THR A 99 9.92 7.49 11.92
CA THR A 99 10.15 8.60 11.01
C THR A 99 8.91 8.90 10.18
N LEU A 100 8.67 10.17 9.87
CA LEU A 100 7.55 10.57 9.00
C LEU A 100 7.76 10.09 7.57
N GLU A 101 9.00 10.00 7.13
CA GLU A 101 9.37 9.56 5.78
C GLU A 101 9.02 8.10 5.53
N ASP A 102 8.97 7.27 6.57
CA ASP A 102 8.72 5.83 6.44
C ASP A 102 7.26 5.43 6.66
N VAL A 103 6.45 6.28 7.32
CA VAL A 103 5.04 5.95 7.57
C VAL A 103 4.28 5.70 6.27
N GLY A 104 3.44 4.68 6.24
CA GLY A 104 2.63 4.33 5.08
C GLY A 104 3.44 3.76 3.89
N ARG A 105 4.68 3.30 4.10
CA ARG A 105 5.38 2.48 3.08
C ARG A 105 4.54 1.27 2.75
N ALA A 106 4.57 0.87 1.47
CA ALA A 106 3.71 -0.17 0.96
C ALA A 106 4.51 -1.28 0.26
N ASN A 107 4.03 -2.51 0.38
CA ASN A 107 4.46 -3.65 -0.41
C ASN A 107 3.24 -4.46 -0.84
N VAL A 108 3.41 -5.36 -1.80
CA VAL A 108 2.34 -6.17 -2.37
C VAL A 108 2.54 -7.64 -2.00
N TYR A 109 1.43 -8.30 -1.67
CA TYR A 109 1.42 -9.75 -1.47
C TYR A 109 1.17 -10.47 -2.80
N MET A 110 2.09 -11.34 -3.21
CA MET A 110 2.08 -12.03 -4.49
C MET A 110 2.22 -13.55 -4.31
N ASP A 111 1.24 -14.17 -3.66
CA ASP A 111 1.17 -15.62 -3.45
C ASP A 111 -0.31 -16.05 -3.43
N SER A 112 -0.58 -17.30 -3.82
CA SER A 112 -1.93 -17.87 -3.80
C SER A 112 -2.35 -18.40 -2.42
N ARG A 113 -1.38 -18.69 -1.55
CA ARG A 113 -1.61 -19.18 -0.19
C ARG A 113 -1.97 -18.03 0.73
N THR A 114 -2.79 -18.28 1.74
CA THR A 114 -3.22 -17.26 2.70
C THR A 114 -2.19 -17.10 3.82
N ALA A 115 -1.78 -15.87 4.08
CA ALA A 115 -1.08 -15.44 5.29
C ALA A 115 -1.97 -14.46 6.06
N VAL A 116 -1.62 -14.10 7.28
CA VAL A 116 -2.28 -13.05 8.07
C VAL A 116 -1.32 -11.92 8.39
N TYR A 117 -1.80 -10.76 8.82
CA TYR A 117 -0.97 -9.58 9.04
C TYR A 117 -1.23 -8.93 10.40
N GLY A 118 -0.18 -8.33 10.96
CA GLY A 118 -0.18 -7.76 12.31
C GLY A 118 -0.76 -6.36 12.42
N GLY A 119 -1.07 -5.93 13.64
CA GLY A 119 -1.74 -4.67 13.96
C GLY A 119 -0.95 -3.40 13.60
N PHE A 120 0.36 -3.51 13.34
CA PHE A 120 1.19 -2.41 12.79
C PHE A 120 1.16 -2.34 11.27
N VAL A 121 0.31 -3.14 10.64
CA VAL A 121 0.10 -3.21 9.19
C VAL A 121 -1.36 -2.91 8.88
N ILE A 122 -1.60 -2.17 7.81
CA ILE A 122 -2.93 -1.98 7.22
C ILE A 122 -2.96 -2.71 5.88
N ARG A 123 -3.94 -3.58 5.66
CA ARG A 123 -4.19 -4.19 4.36
C ARG A 123 -5.08 -3.29 3.52
N GLY A 124 -4.66 -3.04 2.27
CA GLY A 124 -5.50 -2.56 1.18
C GLY A 124 -5.93 -3.73 0.31
N ARG A 125 -7.17 -4.23 0.50
CA ARG A 125 -7.77 -5.27 -0.33
C ARG A 125 -8.12 -4.71 -1.69
N LYS A 126 -7.70 -5.40 -2.76
CA LYS A 126 -8.05 -5.04 -4.12
C LYS A 126 -9.55 -5.14 -4.34
N ILE A 127 -10.20 -4.01 -4.69
CA ILE A 127 -11.61 -3.92 -5.10
C ILE A 127 -11.75 -3.40 -6.53
N GLY A 128 -10.84 -2.54 -6.98
CA GLY A 128 -10.80 -2.01 -8.34
C GLY A 128 -9.97 -2.89 -9.29
N ASN A 129 -9.95 -2.53 -10.57
CA ASN A 129 -9.13 -3.21 -11.55
C ASN A 129 -7.77 -2.49 -11.70
N TYR A 130 -6.70 -3.18 -11.32
CA TYR A 130 -5.33 -2.67 -11.47
C TYR A 130 -4.30 -3.81 -11.46
N VAL A 131 -3.09 -3.50 -11.93
CA VAL A 131 -1.93 -4.39 -11.82
C VAL A 131 -1.25 -4.17 -10.47
N PRO A 132 -1.20 -5.17 -9.56
CA PRO A 132 -0.68 -4.98 -8.20
C PRO A 132 0.77 -4.48 -8.15
N LEU A 133 1.64 -4.95 -9.04
CA LEU A 133 3.03 -4.48 -9.15
C LEU A 133 3.11 -3.00 -9.55
N PHE A 134 2.23 -2.52 -10.41
CA PHE A 134 2.16 -1.10 -10.75
C PHE A 134 1.89 -0.26 -9.50
N PHE A 135 0.92 -0.66 -8.67
CA PHE A 135 0.64 0.03 -7.41
C PHE A 135 1.81 0.04 -6.45
N LYS A 136 2.53 -1.09 -6.32
CA LYS A 136 3.76 -1.14 -5.50
C LYS A 136 4.76 -0.06 -5.92
N TYR A 137 5.04 0.03 -7.21
CA TYR A 137 6.01 1.01 -7.72
C TYR A 137 5.47 2.44 -7.69
N LEU A 138 4.19 2.66 -8.02
CA LEU A 138 3.55 3.97 -7.94
C LEU A 138 3.62 4.54 -6.51
N LEU A 139 3.28 3.73 -5.51
CA LEU A 139 3.31 4.12 -4.09
C LEU A 139 4.73 4.39 -3.56
N ALA A 140 5.76 3.85 -4.22
CA ALA A 140 7.16 4.12 -3.90
C ALA A 140 7.70 5.41 -4.55
N THR A 141 6.98 6.01 -5.49
CA THR A 141 7.43 7.26 -6.15
C THR A 141 7.53 8.42 -5.16
N PRO A 142 8.45 9.39 -5.37
CA PRO A 142 8.59 10.56 -4.49
C PRO A 142 7.29 11.34 -4.32
N LEU A 143 6.48 11.46 -5.39
CA LEU A 143 5.20 12.15 -5.33
C LEU A 143 4.19 11.43 -4.42
N ALA A 144 4.03 10.12 -4.60
CA ALA A 144 3.14 9.31 -3.76
C ALA A 144 3.62 9.31 -2.30
N ARG A 145 4.92 9.16 -2.06
CA ARG A 145 5.51 9.23 -0.71
C ARG A 145 5.22 10.58 -0.04
N LYS A 146 5.42 11.69 -0.76
CA LYS A 146 5.10 13.03 -0.24
C LYS A 146 3.62 13.18 0.14
N LYS A 147 2.70 12.66 -0.69
CA LYS A 147 1.25 12.67 -0.39
C LYS A 147 0.93 11.76 0.81
N THR A 148 1.54 10.57 0.89
CA THR A 148 1.34 9.63 2.01
C THR A 148 1.85 10.20 3.34
N CYS A 149 3.07 10.74 3.37
CA CYS A 149 3.66 11.32 4.58
C CYS A 149 2.82 12.48 5.16
N ARG A 150 2.15 13.26 4.31
CA ARG A 150 1.24 14.34 4.77
C ARG A 150 0.02 13.83 5.53
N MET A 151 -0.34 12.56 5.35
CA MET A 151 -1.42 11.91 6.08
C MET A 151 -0.96 11.25 7.39
N GLY A 152 0.35 11.19 7.61
CA GLY A 152 0.92 10.73 8.88
C GLY A 152 0.76 11.78 9.97
N ALA A 153 0.47 11.34 11.18
CA ALA A 153 0.33 12.19 12.36
C ALA A 153 1.08 11.60 13.55
N GLY A 154 1.67 12.46 14.36
CA GLY A 154 2.42 12.08 15.56
C GLY A 154 3.59 13.02 15.83
N ALA A 155 4.20 12.90 17.03
CA ALA A 155 5.35 13.72 17.43
C ALA A 155 6.63 12.89 17.59
N GLN A 156 6.55 11.67 18.14
CA GLN A 156 7.68 10.75 18.33
C GLN A 156 7.48 9.46 17.53
N HIS A 157 6.23 9.04 17.36
CA HIS A 157 5.82 7.93 16.51
C HIS A 157 4.77 8.43 15.54
N PHE A 158 5.03 8.28 14.26
CA PHE A 158 4.13 8.69 13.20
C PHE A 158 3.19 7.54 12.84
N ASN A 159 1.91 7.83 12.75
CA ASN A 159 0.89 6.84 12.42
C ASN A 159 0.07 7.32 11.24
N ILE A 160 -0.35 6.39 10.40
CA ILE A 160 -1.36 6.61 9.36
C ILE A 160 -2.54 5.66 9.60
N GLY A 161 -3.76 6.18 9.46
CA GLY A 161 -4.98 5.38 9.60
C GLY A 161 -5.57 5.00 8.25
N GLN A 162 -6.58 4.13 8.28
CA GLN A 162 -7.34 3.73 7.08
C GLN A 162 -7.91 4.95 6.36
N GLU A 163 -8.48 5.90 7.10
CA GLU A 163 -9.03 7.13 6.54
C GLU A 163 -7.96 8.00 5.86
N GLY A 164 -6.77 8.11 6.44
CA GLY A 164 -5.64 8.82 5.83
C GLY A 164 -5.21 8.18 4.52
N LEU A 165 -5.07 6.84 4.50
CA LEU A 165 -4.74 6.11 3.27
C LEU A 165 -5.83 6.26 2.20
N SER A 166 -7.12 6.16 2.58
CA SER A 166 -8.24 6.24 1.64
C SER A 166 -8.31 7.56 0.87
N LYS A 167 -7.88 8.66 1.50
CA LYS A 167 -7.89 10.02 0.92
C LYS A 167 -6.68 10.36 0.06
N ILE A 168 -5.67 9.49 -0.02
CA ILE A 168 -4.51 9.74 -0.88
C ILE A 168 -4.98 9.69 -2.33
N SER A 169 -4.82 10.80 -3.05
CA SER A 169 -5.12 10.93 -4.46
C SER A 169 -3.83 10.85 -5.28
N LEU A 170 -3.79 10.02 -6.29
CA LEU A 170 -2.66 9.83 -7.22
C LEU A 170 -3.16 9.85 -8.65
N SER A 171 -2.26 10.13 -9.59
CA SER A 171 -2.56 10.02 -11.02
C SER A 171 -2.36 8.59 -11.50
N PHE A 172 -3.31 8.08 -12.26
CA PHE A 172 -3.33 6.75 -12.85
C PHE A 172 -3.48 6.83 -14.37
N PRO A 173 -2.92 5.86 -15.12
CA PRO A 173 -3.06 5.81 -16.58
C PRO A 173 -4.47 5.49 -17.03
#